data_963a4fc2766c67ee37446011a4bfe162
#
_entry.id   963a4fc2766c67ee37446011a4bfe162
#
_cell.length_a   1.000
_cell.length_b   1.000
_cell.length_c   1.000
_cell.angle_alpha   90.00
_cell.angle_beta   90.00
_cell.angle_gamma   90.00
#
_symmetry.space_group_name_H-M   'P 1'
#
loop_
_entity.id
_entity.type
_entity.pdbx_description
1 polymer ?
#
loop_
_entity_poly.entity_id
_entity_poly.type
_entity_poly.pdbx_seq_one_letter_code
_entity_poly.pdbx_strand_id
1 'polypeptide(L)'
;MINNIYSKKITELREKADMSKSGLADRVNTDENTVTQWENGESVPSAESFYKMAKLFSVSMDVFFEAEQPMKEKDLVNGMESLNQLYRIGRGPSSSHTMGPEKACVIFKEKNTDADSFKAILYGSLAKTGKGHCTDSVIKNTLSPVPCEVQFDYLKTDIEHPNTMDLFAYKNGEQIDFIRVFSVGGGRIEFEGSSSAKEPIVYKLSTFKDIKDYCKEKKYRLWQYVHEVEGEYIWEHLAEVWKTMKNAIETGIEDEGTLPGGLDVQKKAKYLYNMEHIGESAETRENREVCSYAFAVSEQNASGGRIVTAPTCG
;
A
#
# COMPACT_ATOMS: atom_id res chain seq x y z
N MET A 1 1.52 30.54 -18.35
CA MET A 1 0.13 30.21 -17.94
C MET A 1 0.14 29.40 -16.66
N ILE A 2 0.76 29.92 -15.57
CA ILE A 2 0.82 29.27 -14.24
C ILE A 2 -0.27 29.87 -13.30
N ASN A 3 -0.97 30.90 -13.76
CA ASN A 3 -1.74 31.81 -12.90
C ASN A 3 -3.15 31.37 -12.49
N ASN A 4 -3.56 30.12 -12.67
CA ASN A 4 -4.97 29.77 -12.43
C ASN A 4 -5.21 28.57 -11.48
N ILE A 5 -4.16 27.94 -10.99
CA ILE A 5 -4.33 26.71 -10.17
C ILE A 5 -4.81 27.07 -8.77
N TYR A 6 -4.11 27.99 -8.10
CA TYR A 6 -4.43 28.40 -6.73
C TYR A 6 -5.73 29.22 -6.62
N SER A 7 -6.09 30.02 -7.63
CA SER A 7 -7.25 30.90 -7.57
C SER A 7 -8.56 30.12 -7.41
N LYS A 8 -8.76 29.09 -8.23
CA LYS A 8 -9.89 28.18 -8.09
C LYS A 8 -9.93 27.50 -6.73
N LYS A 9 -8.76 27.06 -6.25
CA LYS A 9 -8.66 26.34 -4.99
C LYS A 9 -8.94 27.23 -3.78
N ILE A 10 -8.51 28.48 -3.81
CA ILE A 10 -8.84 29.47 -2.77
C ILE A 10 -10.36 29.68 -2.73
N THR A 11 -10.98 29.88 -3.88
CA THR A 11 -12.44 30.06 -3.99
C THR A 11 -13.17 28.81 -3.43
N GLU A 12 -12.81 27.62 -3.89
CA GLU A 12 -13.42 26.36 -3.44
C GLU A 12 -13.33 26.17 -1.93
N LEU A 13 -12.16 26.37 -1.33
CA LEU A 13 -11.96 26.18 0.10
C LEU A 13 -12.72 27.22 0.93
N ARG A 14 -12.76 28.49 0.46
CA ARG A 14 -13.53 29.55 1.11
C ARG A 14 -15.03 29.25 1.09
N GLU A 15 -15.57 28.87 -0.07
CA GLU A 15 -16.99 28.54 -0.22
C GLU A 15 -17.39 27.30 0.57
N LYS A 16 -16.54 26.28 0.56
CA LYS A 16 -16.74 25.08 1.38
C LYS A 16 -16.76 25.37 2.88
N ALA A 17 -16.05 26.41 3.32
CA ALA A 17 -16.04 26.90 4.69
C ALA A 17 -17.18 27.89 4.99
N ASP A 18 -18.09 28.12 4.04
CA ASP A 18 -19.19 29.11 4.12
C ASP A 18 -18.70 30.51 4.53
N MET A 19 -17.56 30.92 3.98
CA MET A 19 -16.86 32.15 4.34
C MET A 19 -16.96 33.20 3.25
N SER A 20 -17.23 34.47 3.62
CA SER A 20 -17.16 35.60 2.70
C SER A 20 -15.72 35.97 2.33
N LYS A 21 -15.50 36.70 1.24
CA LYS A 21 -14.17 37.22 0.88
C LYS A 21 -13.59 38.11 1.97
N SER A 22 -14.42 38.97 2.54
CA SER A 22 -14.06 39.80 3.69
C SER A 22 -13.67 38.97 4.89
N GLY A 23 -14.45 37.90 5.20
CA GLY A 23 -14.12 36.96 6.28
C GLY A 23 -12.81 36.24 6.10
N LEU A 24 -12.45 35.85 4.86
CA LEU A 24 -11.15 35.31 4.55
C LEU A 24 -10.02 36.33 4.72
N ALA A 25 -10.26 37.57 4.23
CA ALA A 25 -9.31 38.67 4.32
C ALA A 25 -8.91 38.95 5.77
N ASP A 26 -9.88 39.04 6.68
CA ASP A 26 -9.65 39.24 8.12
C ASP A 26 -8.80 38.11 8.72
N ARG A 27 -9.08 36.86 8.36
CA ARG A 27 -8.39 35.69 8.91
C ARG A 27 -6.94 35.56 8.45
N VAL A 28 -6.64 36.00 7.23
CA VAL A 28 -5.27 35.94 6.69
C VAL A 28 -4.52 37.26 6.81
N ASN A 29 -5.14 38.29 7.40
CA ASN A 29 -4.61 39.62 7.65
C ASN A 29 -4.28 40.38 6.34
N THR A 30 -5.30 40.52 5.48
CA THR A 30 -5.28 41.28 4.21
C THR A 30 -6.60 42.00 4.03
N ASP A 31 -6.80 42.64 2.88
CA ASP A 31 -8.04 43.29 2.49
C ASP A 31 -8.85 42.44 1.49
N GLU A 32 -10.16 42.72 1.39
CA GLU A 32 -11.08 41.97 0.54
C GLU A 32 -10.73 42.10 -0.96
N ASN A 33 -10.17 43.23 -1.38
CA ASN A 33 -9.75 43.43 -2.76
C ASN A 33 -8.59 42.51 -3.13
N THR A 34 -7.64 42.36 -2.21
CA THR A 34 -6.52 41.40 -2.36
C THR A 34 -7.00 39.95 -2.49
N VAL A 35 -7.97 39.53 -1.67
CA VAL A 35 -8.59 38.20 -1.81
C VAL A 35 -9.29 38.04 -3.15
N THR A 36 -9.98 39.09 -3.61
CA THR A 36 -10.63 39.09 -4.93
C THR A 36 -9.61 38.95 -6.07
N GLN A 37 -8.47 39.63 -5.99
CA GLN A 37 -7.39 39.51 -6.98
C GLN A 37 -6.79 38.09 -6.98
N TRP A 38 -6.65 37.43 -5.80
CA TRP A 38 -6.19 36.06 -5.73
C TRP A 38 -7.18 35.11 -6.39
N GLU A 39 -8.47 35.23 -6.10
CA GLU A 39 -9.52 34.38 -6.68
C GLU A 39 -9.69 34.57 -8.18
N ASN A 40 -9.42 35.78 -8.68
CA ASN A 40 -9.41 36.08 -10.11
C ASN A 40 -8.11 35.67 -10.82
N GLY A 41 -7.06 35.32 -10.06
CA GLY A 41 -5.75 35.02 -10.61
C GLY A 41 -4.95 36.23 -11.05
N GLU A 42 -5.34 37.43 -10.62
CA GLU A 42 -4.71 38.69 -10.94
C GLU A 42 -3.45 38.97 -10.13
N SER A 43 -3.36 38.38 -8.92
CA SER A 43 -2.18 38.45 -8.06
C SER A 43 -1.96 37.11 -7.35
N VAL A 44 -0.71 36.85 -6.93
CA VAL A 44 -0.32 35.61 -6.23
C VAL A 44 -0.25 35.88 -4.74
N PRO A 45 -0.89 35.05 -3.88
CA PRO A 45 -0.69 35.12 -2.44
C PRO A 45 0.77 34.94 -2.04
N SER A 46 1.20 35.64 -0.99
CA SER A 46 2.51 35.37 -0.38
C SER A 46 2.60 33.99 0.24
N ALA A 47 3.80 33.46 0.46
CA ALA A 47 4.00 32.22 1.17
C ALA A 47 3.35 32.22 2.57
N GLU A 48 3.37 33.39 3.24
CA GLU A 48 2.72 33.58 4.55
C GLU A 48 1.19 33.50 4.41
N SER A 49 0.61 34.07 3.36
CA SER A 49 -0.83 34.02 3.10
C SER A 49 -1.28 32.58 2.79
N PHE A 50 -0.53 31.83 1.98
CA PHE A 50 -0.79 30.41 1.74
C PHE A 50 -0.72 29.60 3.03
N TYR A 51 0.28 29.85 3.88
CA TYR A 51 0.40 29.15 5.16
C TYR A 51 -0.78 29.44 6.10
N LYS A 52 -1.23 30.70 6.18
CA LYS A 52 -2.41 31.08 6.97
C LYS A 52 -3.68 30.42 6.45
N MET A 53 -3.89 30.41 5.13
CA MET A 53 -5.02 29.72 4.50
C MET A 53 -4.98 28.21 4.73
N ALA A 54 -3.81 27.58 4.60
CA ALA A 54 -3.62 26.16 4.86
C ALA A 54 -4.04 25.80 6.30
N LYS A 55 -3.59 26.58 7.28
CA LYS A 55 -4.01 26.42 8.69
C LYS A 55 -5.51 26.66 8.90
N LEU A 56 -6.06 27.74 8.31
CA LEU A 56 -7.45 28.08 8.43
C LEU A 56 -8.38 26.98 7.91
N PHE A 57 -8.04 26.40 6.78
CA PHE A 57 -8.84 25.36 6.13
C PHE A 57 -8.43 23.92 6.53
N SER A 58 -7.43 23.77 7.41
CA SER A 58 -6.91 22.47 7.85
C SER A 58 -6.47 21.58 6.68
N VAL A 59 -5.77 22.16 5.70
CA VAL A 59 -5.23 21.47 4.52
C VAL A 59 -3.71 21.65 4.45
N SER A 60 -3.02 20.78 3.66
CA SER A 60 -1.60 21.00 3.31
C SER A 60 -1.47 22.20 2.36
N MET A 61 -0.34 22.92 2.43
CA MET A 61 -0.02 23.98 1.47
C MET A 61 0.00 23.49 0.02
N ASP A 62 0.36 22.23 -0.22
CA ASP A 62 0.46 21.63 -1.55
C ASP A 62 -0.89 21.66 -2.28
N VAL A 63 -2.01 21.62 -1.54
CA VAL A 63 -3.37 21.66 -2.07
C VAL A 63 -3.63 22.90 -2.95
N PHE A 64 -2.96 24.02 -2.69
CA PHE A 64 -3.11 25.23 -3.51
C PHE A 64 -2.35 25.16 -4.83
N PHE A 65 -1.40 24.23 -4.96
CA PHE A 65 -0.53 24.07 -6.12
C PHE A 65 -0.79 22.75 -6.87
N GLU A 66 -1.64 21.91 -6.33
CA GLU A 66 -2.13 20.73 -7.04
C GLU A 66 -3.02 21.22 -8.20
N ALA A 67 -2.51 21.09 -9.42
CA ALA A 67 -3.36 21.20 -10.59
C ALA A 67 -4.48 20.17 -10.42
N GLU A 68 -5.75 20.58 -10.52
CA GLU A 68 -6.79 19.65 -10.92
C GLU A 68 -6.33 19.04 -12.25
N GLN A 69 -5.67 17.89 -12.18
CA GLN A 69 -5.61 17.06 -13.37
C GLN A 69 -7.06 16.67 -13.61
N PRO A 70 -7.69 17.12 -14.71
CA PRO A 70 -8.97 16.54 -15.08
C PRO A 70 -8.67 15.06 -15.14
N MET A 71 -9.33 14.26 -14.27
CA MET A 71 -9.27 12.80 -14.35
C MET A 71 -9.54 12.50 -15.82
N LYS A 72 -8.48 12.08 -16.54
CA LYS A 72 -8.64 11.70 -17.93
C LYS A 72 -9.74 10.65 -17.92
N GLU A 73 -10.66 10.71 -18.87
CA GLU A 73 -11.75 9.73 -19.00
C GLU A 73 -11.22 8.26 -18.96
N LYS A 74 -9.92 8.07 -19.22
CA LYS A 74 -9.16 6.84 -19.05
C LYS A 74 -8.87 6.46 -17.57
N ASP A 75 -8.96 7.40 -16.64
CA ASP A 75 -8.72 7.19 -15.20
C ASP A 75 -10.03 6.96 -14.42
N LEU A 76 -11.18 7.10 -15.07
CA LEU A 76 -12.45 6.60 -14.58
C LEU A 76 -12.41 5.07 -14.70
N VAL A 77 -11.95 4.43 -13.64
CA VAL A 77 -12.10 2.99 -13.48
C VAL A 77 -13.60 2.71 -13.49
N ASN A 78 -14.12 2.22 -14.61
CA ASN A 78 -15.52 1.81 -14.73
C ASN A 78 -15.74 0.52 -13.93
N GLY A 79 -15.72 0.61 -12.60
CA GLY A 79 -15.90 -0.51 -11.70
C GLY A 79 -14.71 -0.77 -10.78
N MET A 80 -14.82 -1.80 -9.95
CA MET A 80 -13.77 -2.21 -9.01
C MET A 80 -13.51 -3.72 -9.12
N GLU A 81 -12.27 -4.11 -8.80
CA GLU A 81 -11.86 -5.51 -8.67
C GLU A 81 -12.55 -6.16 -7.46
N SER A 82 -12.50 -7.49 -7.34
CA SER A 82 -12.98 -8.23 -6.18
C SER A 82 -12.23 -7.82 -4.89
N LEU A 83 -12.91 -7.92 -3.75
CA LEU A 83 -12.29 -7.73 -2.43
C LEU A 83 -11.16 -8.73 -2.15
N ASN A 84 -11.12 -9.87 -2.83
CA ASN A 84 -10.01 -10.81 -2.72
C ASN A 84 -8.70 -10.23 -3.25
N GLN A 85 -8.77 -9.22 -4.13
CA GLN A 85 -7.59 -8.50 -4.62
C GLN A 85 -7.14 -7.39 -3.67
N LEU A 86 -8.01 -6.93 -2.78
CA LEU A 86 -7.68 -5.95 -1.75
C LEU A 86 -6.99 -6.62 -0.56
N TYR A 87 -7.62 -7.66 0.00
CA TYR A 87 -7.09 -8.38 1.16
C TYR A 87 -6.29 -9.59 0.70
N ARG A 88 -4.96 -9.50 0.80
CA ARG A 88 -4.05 -10.56 0.38
C ARG A 88 -3.29 -11.13 1.55
N ILE A 89 -3.25 -12.44 1.62
CA ILE A 89 -2.46 -13.18 2.61
C ILE A 89 -1.08 -13.43 2.02
N GLY A 90 -0.04 -13.09 2.77
CA GLY A 90 1.34 -13.28 2.32
C GLY A 90 2.36 -13.03 3.42
N ARG A 91 3.63 -13.06 3.05
CA ARG A 91 4.73 -12.79 3.97
C ARG A 91 5.10 -11.32 3.96
N GLY A 92 5.31 -10.75 5.17
CA GLY A 92 5.95 -9.45 5.30
C GLY A 92 7.43 -9.48 4.92
N PRO A 93 8.13 -8.35 5.00
CA PRO A 93 7.61 -7.03 5.37
C PRO A 93 7.06 -6.20 4.20
N SER A 94 7.12 -6.70 2.96
CA SER A 94 6.77 -5.88 1.78
C SER A 94 5.98 -6.65 0.73
N SER A 95 4.87 -6.08 0.26
CA SER A 95 4.11 -6.67 -0.84
C SER A 95 4.89 -6.67 -2.16
N SER A 96 5.68 -5.64 -2.45
CA SER A 96 6.45 -5.54 -3.70
C SER A 96 7.85 -6.15 -3.61
N HIS A 97 8.48 -6.17 -2.43
CA HIS A 97 9.86 -6.67 -2.29
C HIS A 97 9.93 -8.07 -1.68
N THR A 98 8.84 -8.60 -1.13
CA THR A 98 8.77 -9.94 -0.54
C THR A 98 7.75 -10.80 -1.27
N MET A 99 6.45 -10.44 -1.24
CA MET A 99 5.37 -11.25 -1.82
C MET A 99 5.45 -11.36 -3.35
N GLY A 100 5.77 -10.27 -4.05
CA GLY A 100 5.94 -10.28 -5.51
C GLY A 100 7.06 -11.22 -5.95
N PRO A 101 8.30 -11.06 -5.44
CA PRO A 101 9.39 -11.99 -5.68
C PRO A 101 9.09 -13.44 -5.28
N GLU A 102 8.44 -13.69 -4.12
CA GLU A 102 8.02 -15.04 -3.72
C GLU A 102 7.10 -15.67 -4.78
N LYS A 103 6.05 -14.95 -5.20
CA LYS A 103 5.11 -15.43 -6.21
C LYS A 103 5.80 -15.73 -7.56
N ALA A 104 6.71 -14.85 -7.98
CA ALA A 104 7.48 -15.08 -9.22
C ALA A 104 8.33 -16.35 -9.13
N CYS A 105 9.01 -16.56 -8.00
CA CYS A 105 9.83 -17.75 -7.76
C CYS A 105 9.00 -19.03 -7.71
N VAL A 106 7.80 -19.02 -7.11
CA VAL A 106 6.89 -20.18 -7.12
C VAL A 106 6.54 -20.57 -8.55
N ILE A 107 6.06 -19.62 -9.35
CA ILE A 107 5.67 -19.85 -10.75
C ILE A 107 6.88 -20.36 -11.58
N PHE A 108 8.04 -19.75 -11.39
CA PHE A 108 9.25 -20.12 -12.14
C PHE A 108 9.77 -21.51 -11.75
N LYS A 109 9.73 -21.86 -10.46
CA LYS A 109 10.09 -23.18 -9.97
C LYS A 109 9.16 -24.29 -10.49
N GLU A 110 7.85 -24.04 -10.48
CA GLU A 110 6.84 -24.98 -11.00
C GLU A 110 7.03 -25.25 -12.50
N LYS A 111 7.44 -24.24 -13.26
CA LYS A 111 7.75 -24.37 -14.69
C LYS A 111 9.07 -25.14 -14.94
N ASN A 112 10.03 -25.06 -14.03
CA ASN A 112 11.40 -25.57 -14.19
C ASN A 112 11.73 -26.66 -13.15
N THR A 113 10.90 -27.70 -13.09
CA THR A 113 11.02 -28.80 -12.10
C THR A 113 12.27 -29.64 -12.24
N ASP A 114 12.93 -29.60 -13.38
CA ASP A 114 14.15 -30.35 -13.71
C ASP A 114 15.43 -29.52 -13.59
N ALA A 115 15.33 -28.26 -13.15
CA ALA A 115 16.50 -27.42 -12.89
C ALA A 115 17.28 -27.93 -11.67
N ASP A 116 18.62 -27.90 -11.77
CA ASP A 116 19.54 -28.25 -10.68
C ASP A 116 20.09 -27.02 -9.94
N SER A 117 19.95 -25.82 -10.54
CA SER A 117 20.30 -24.56 -9.91
C SER A 117 19.52 -23.37 -10.49
N PHE A 118 19.36 -22.35 -9.66
CA PHE A 118 18.73 -21.08 -10.05
C PHE A 118 19.65 -19.90 -9.81
N LYS A 119 19.41 -18.82 -10.54
CA LYS A 119 20.01 -17.52 -10.30
C LYS A 119 18.95 -16.44 -10.39
N ALA A 120 19.00 -15.49 -9.47
CA ALA A 120 18.16 -14.29 -9.47
C ALA A 120 19.04 -13.05 -9.51
N ILE A 121 18.73 -12.09 -10.39
CA ILE A 121 19.36 -10.77 -10.40
C ILE A 121 18.30 -9.72 -10.11
N LEU A 122 18.54 -8.93 -9.08
CA LEU A 122 17.65 -7.88 -8.63
C LEU A 122 18.15 -6.52 -9.10
N TYR A 123 17.24 -5.67 -9.58
CA TYR A 123 17.55 -4.35 -10.11
C TYR A 123 16.78 -3.25 -9.38
N GLY A 124 17.19 -2.01 -9.59
CA GLY A 124 16.51 -0.82 -9.14
C GLY A 124 16.19 -0.80 -7.64
N SER A 125 14.93 -0.68 -7.29
CA SER A 125 14.49 -0.66 -5.87
C SER A 125 14.66 -2.03 -5.21
N LEU A 126 14.42 -3.15 -5.93
CA LEU A 126 14.67 -4.49 -5.40
C LEU A 126 16.14 -4.71 -5.05
N ALA A 127 17.08 -4.14 -5.83
CA ALA A 127 18.50 -4.21 -5.48
C ALA A 127 18.81 -3.31 -4.26
N LYS A 128 18.36 -2.05 -4.27
CA LYS A 128 18.73 -1.04 -3.28
C LYS A 128 18.19 -1.32 -1.88
N THR A 129 16.97 -1.84 -1.79
CA THR A 129 16.27 -2.04 -0.51
C THR A 129 15.94 -3.49 -0.20
N GLY A 130 16.20 -4.41 -1.14
CA GLY A 130 15.81 -5.82 -1.03
C GLY A 130 16.40 -6.56 0.17
N LYS A 131 17.63 -6.24 0.57
CA LYS A 131 18.22 -6.83 1.80
C LYS A 131 17.42 -6.47 3.05
N GLY A 132 16.98 -5.21 3.16
CA GLY A 132 16.15 -4.74 4.27
C GLY A 132 14.74 -5.36 4.29
N HIS A 133 14.27 -5.83 3.13
CA HIS A 133 12.97 -6.49 2.98
C HIS A 133 13.09 -8.02 2.87
N CYS A 134 14.26 -8.59 3.19
CA CYS A 134 14.53 -10.03 3.12
C CYS A 134 14.25 -10.66 1.75
N THR A 135 14.35 -9.90 0.66
CA THR A 135 14.03 -10.36 -0.71
C THR A 135 14.89 -11.54 -1.12
N ASP A 136 16.19 -11.48 -0.84
CA ASP A 136 17.14 -12.57 -1.12
C ASP A 136 16.82 -13.86 -0.34
N SER A 137 16.46 -13.70 0.93
CA SER A 137 16.08 -14.82 1.79
C SER A 137 14.79 -15.49 1.30
N VAL A 138 13.79 -14.69 0.92
CA VAL A 138 12.53 -15.19 0.38
C VAL A 138 12.76 -15.94 -0.94
N ILE A 139 13.54 -15.40 -1.86
CA ILE A 139 13.89 -16.04 -3.13
C ILE A 139 14.56 -17.40 -2.88
N LYS A 140 15.59 -17.44 -2.04
CA LYS A 140 16.32 -18.69 -1.71
C LYS A 140 15.42 -19.71 -1.04
N ASN A 141 14.60 -19.30 -0.09
CA ASN A 141 13.69 -20.20 0.63
C ASN A 141 12.61 -20.77 -0.30
N THR A 142 12.06 -19.97 -1.21
CA THR A 142 11.03 -20.39 -2.17
C THR A 142 11.59 -21.39 -3.18
N LEU A 143 12.79 -21.15 -3.68
CA LEU A 143 13.44 -22.03 -4.65
C LEU A 143 14.06 -23.29 -4.01
N SER A 144 14.26 -23.30 -2.69
CA SER A 144 14.72 -24.49 -1.95
C SER A 144 13.87 -25.74 -2.27
N PRO A 145 14.45 -26.99 -2.33
CA PRO A 145 15.83 -27.35 -1.99
C PRO A 145 16.85 -27.08 -3.12
N VAL A 146 16.43 -26.60 -4.28
CA VAL A 146 17.33 -26.29 -5.39
C VAL A 146 18.16 -25.04 -5.04
N PRO A 147 19.51 -25.07 -5.15
CA PRO A 147 20.33 -23.92 -4.81
C PRO A 147 20.03 -22.72 -5.70
N CYS A 148 20.04 -21.52 -5.10
CA CYS A 148 19.83 -20.26 -5.82
C CYS A 148 20.88 -19.22 -5.43
N GLU A 149 21.58 -18.68 -6.44
CA GLU A 149 22.41 -17.49 -6.30
C GLU A 149 21.55 -16.25 -6.46
N VAL A 150 21.66 -15.27 -5.53
CA VAL A 150 20.98 -13.97 -5.64
C VAL A 150 22.01 -12.87 -5.76
N GLN A 151 21.94 -12.12 -6.85
CA GLN A 151 22.79 -10.97 -7.14
C GLN A 151 21.99 -9.67 -7.08
N PHE A 152 22.63 -8.61 -6.56
CA PHE A 152 22.06 -7.26 -6.51
C PHE A 152 22.85 -6.38 -7.48
N ASP A 153 22.20 -5.98 -8.56
CA ASP A 153 22.77 -5.05 -9.54
C ASP A 153 22.33 -3.61 -9.21
N TYR A 154 23.20 -2.88 -8.55
CA TYR A 154 22.98 -1.49 -8.16
C TYR A 154 23.25 -0.48 -9.28
N LEU A 155 23.91 -0.91 -10.35
CA LEU A 155 24.43 -0.01 -11.38
C LEU A 155 23.52 0.11 -12.60
N LYS A 156 22.71 -0.91 -12.86
CA LYS A 156 21.81 -0.90 -14.01
C LYS A 156 20.67 0.10 -13.79
N THR A 157 20.65 1.15 -14.59
CA THR A 157 19.65 2.24 -14.55
C THR A 157 18.63 2.19 -15.68
N ASP A 158 19.00 1.53 -16.81
CA ASP A 158 18.09 1.32 -17.95
C ASP A 158 17.23 0.09 -17.66
N ILE A 159 16.17 0.31 -16.87
CA ILE A 159 15.20 -0.70 -16.46
C ILE A 159 13.79 -0.15 -16.67
N GLU A 160 12.91 -1.00 -17.21
CA GLU A 160 11.53 -0.63 -17.52
C GLU A 160 10.69 -0.34 -16.27
N HIS A 161 10.97 -1.07 -15.17
CA HIS A 161 10.24 -0.93 -13.92
C HIS A 161 11.21 -0.93 -12.72
N PRO A 162 11.01 -0.07 -11.70
CA PRO A 162 11.91 0.02 -10.55
C PRO A 162 12.05 -1.27 -9.73
N ASN A 163 11.06 -2.16 -9.76
CA ASN A 163 11.10 -3.46 -9.09
C ASN A 163 11.26 -4.59 -10.12
N THR A 164 12.35 -4.56 -10.87
CA THR A 164 12.68 -5.58 -11.87
C THR A 164 13.54 -6.69 -11.25
N MET A 165 13.24 -7.92 -11.64
CA MET A 165 13.99 -9.13 -11.28
C MET A 165 14.12 -10.05 -12.48
N ASP A 166 15.32 -10.56 -12.71
CA ASP A 166 15.61 -11.62 -13.68
C ASP A 166 15.78 -12.95 -12.96
N LEU A 167 15.11 -13.99 -13.44
CA LEU A 167 15.23 -15.35 -12.95
C LEU A 167 15.78 -16.27 -14.05
N PHE A 168 16.77 -17.07 -13.72
CA PHE A 168 17.43 -18.03 -14.59
C PHE A 168 17.36 -19.42 -13.97
N ALA A 169 17.07 -20.43 -14.80
CA ALA A 169 17.13 -21.83 -14.43
C ALA A 169 18.26 -22.51 -15.20
N TYR A 170 19.01 -23.37 -14.52
CA TYR A 170 20.13 -24.12 -15.09
C TYR A 170 19.94 -25.61 -14.88
N LYS A 171 20.49 -26.41 -15.81
CA LYS A 171 20.61 -27.85 -15.74
C LYS A 171 21.95 -28.27 -16.26
N ASN A 172 22.73 -29.01 -15.45
CA ASN A 172 24.11 -29.43 -15.79
C ASN A 172 25.03 -28.24 -16.19
N GLY A 173 24.79 -27.06 -15.62
CA GLY A 173 25.53 -25.82 -15.92
C GLY A 173 25.08 -25.07 -17.16
N GLU A 174 24.14 -25.59 -17.95
CA GLU A 174 23.54 -24.89 -19.08
C GLU A 174 22.25 -24.18 -18.68
N GLN A 175 22.05 -22.96 -19.17
CA GLN A 175 20.81 -22.19 -18.96
C GLN A 175 19.69 -22.83 -19.80
N ILE A 176 18.61 -23.27 -19.10
CA ILE A 176 17.45 -23.91 -19.72
C ILE A 176 16.23 -22.98 -19.83
N ASP A 177 16.12 -21.99 -18.94
CA ASP A 177 15.02 -21.02 -18.98
C ASP A 177 15.44 -19.66 -18.41
N PHE A 178 14.69 -18.63 -18.78
CA PHE A 178 14.87 -17.24 -18.33
C PHE A 178 13.53 -16.53 -18.34
N ILE A 179 13.27 -15.75 -17.29
CA ILE A 179 12.17 -14.79 -17.28
C ILE A 179 12.59 -13.48 -16.63
N ARG A 180 12.08 -12.37 -17.16
CA ARG A 180 12.11 -11.07 -16.48
C ARG A 180 10.75 -10.77 -15.89
N VAL A 181 10.76 -10.36 -14.64
CA VAL A 181 9.55 -10.10 -13.82
C VAL A 181 9.60 -8.71 -13.26
N PHE A 182 8.45 -8.04 -13.27
CA PHE A 182 8.20 -6.76 -12.64
C PHE A 182 7.25 -6.96 -11.45
N SER A 183 7.66 -6.54 -10.26
CA SER A 183 6.78 -6.51 -9.10
C SER A 183 6.05 -5.16 -9.06
N VAL A 184 4.80 -5.15 -9.52
CA VAL A 184 4.02 -3.93 -9.77
C VAL A 184 3.22 -3.44 -8.56
N GLY A 185 3.46 -4.00 -7.38
CA GLY A 185 2.83 -3.61 -6.12
C GLY A 185 1.66 -4.51 -5.72
N GLY A 186 1.30 -4.47 -4.42
CA GLY A 186 0.25 -5.33 -3.84
C GLY A 186 0.50 -6.83 -4.02
N GLY A 187 1.75 -7.28 -4.16
CA GLY A 187 2.09 -8.67 -4.46
C GLY A 187 1.73 -9.13 -5.88
N ARG A 188 1.38 -8.20 -6.78
CA ARG A 188 1.18 -8.48 -8.21
C ARG A 188 2.52 -8.50 -8.93
N ILE A 189 2.60 -9.34 -9.96
CA ILE A 189 3.75 -9.45 -10.84
C ILE A 189 3.32 -9.39 -12.29
N GLU A 190 4.19 -8.86 -13.13
CA GLU A 190 4.07 -8.85 -14.58
C GLU A 190 5.33 -9.47 -15.20
N PHE A 191 5.18 -10.12 -16.34
CA PHE A 191 6.31 -10.70 -17.09
C PHE A 191 6.64 -9.81 -18.29
N GLU A 192 7.92 -9.69 -18.60
CA GLU A 192 8.36 -8.96 -19.80
C GLU A 192 7.65 -9.50 -21.05
N GLY A 193 7.10 -8.59 -21.85
CA GLY A 193 6.38 -8.95 -23.09
C GLY A 193 4.97 -9.53 -22.90
N SER A 194 4.51 -9.72 -21.66
CA SER A 194 3.12 -10.06 -21.40
C SER A 194 2.34 -8.80 -21.01
N SER A 195 1.24 -8.52 -21.70
CA SER A 195 0.28 -7.59 -21.15
C SER A 195 -0.34 -8.26 -19.91
N SER A 196 -0.19 -7.66 -18.72
CA SER A 196 -0.89 -8.15 -17.55
C SER A 196 -2.38 -8.25 -17.89
N ALA A 197 -2.94 -9.43 -17.76
CA ALA A 197 -4.39 -9.56 -17.78
C ALA A 197 -4.90 -8.69 -16.62
N LYS A 198 -5.58 -7.59 -16.95
CA LYS A 198 -6.26 -6.78 -15.93
C LYS A 198 -7.19 -7.72 -15.17
N GLU A 199 -7.14 -7.65 -13.85
CA GLU A 199 -8.10 -8.38 -13.03
C GLU A 199 -9.53 -8.01 -13.46
N PRO A 200 -10.46 -8.97 -13.48
CA PRO A 200 -11.80 -8.71 -13.93
C PRO A 200 -12.49 -7.69 -13.02
N ILE A 201 -13.19 -6.77 -13.64
CA ILE A 201 -14.08 -5.85 -12.93
C ILE A 201 -15.29 -6.63 -12.42
N VAL A 202 -15.42 -6.72 -11.11
CA VAL A 202 -16.50 -7.44 -10.42
C VAL A 202 -17.61 -6.48 -10.02
N TYR A 203 -17.24 -5.33 -9.42
CA TYR A 203 -18.19 -4.30 -9.03
C TYR A 203 -18.37 -3.28 -10.15
N LYS A 204 -19.60 -3.14 -10.65
CA LYS A 204 -19.94 -2.18 -11.72
C LYS A 204 -19.99 -0.73 -11.21
N LEU A 205 -20.29 -0.54 -9.93
CA LEU A 205 -20.34 0.78 -9.29
C LEU A 205 -18.97 1.09 -8.69
N SER A 206 -18.40 2.26 -9.05
CA SER A 206 -17.05 2.67 -8.64
C SER A 206 -17.02 3.82 -7.64
N THR A 207 -18.15 4.47 -7.39
CA THR A 207 -18.22 5.56 -6.42
C THR A 207 -19.05 5.16 -5.19
N PHE A 208 -18.64 5.66 -4.02
CA PHE A 208 -19.42 5.40 -2.80
C PHE A 208 -20.84 5.98 -2.87
N LYS A 209 -21.03 7.08 -3.62
CA LYS A 209 -22.34 7.67 -3.85
C LYS A 209 -23.28 6.67 -4.56
N ASP A 210 -22.81 6.10 -5.65
CA ASP A 210 -23.62 5.17 -6.45
C ASP A 210 -23.92 3.89 -5.68
N ILE A 211 -22.93 3.35 -4.94
CA ILE A 211 -23.12 2.19 -4.07
C ILE A 211 -24.15 2.49 -2.96
N LYS A 212 -24.04 3.67 -2.33
CA LYS A 212 -24.99 4.12 -1.29
C LYS A 212 -26.41 4.23 -1.85
N ASP A 213 -26.57 4.85 -3.02
CA ASP A 213 -27.87 5.07 -3.64
C ASP A 213 -28.49 3.72 -4.04
N TYR A 214 -27.71 2.80 -4.60
CA TYR A 214 -28.11 1.43 -4.89
C TYR A 214 -28.55 0.67 -3.63
N CYS A 215 -27.72 0.72 -2.57
CA CYS A 215 -28.05 0.06 -1.30
C CYS A 215 -29.34 0.64 -0.66
N LYS A 216 -29.55 1.95 -0.80
CA LYS A 216 -30.77 2.60 -0.30
C LYS A 216 -32.03 2.13 -1.05
N GLU A 217 -31.94 2.05 -2.37
CA GLU A 217 -33.02 1.56 -3.23
C GLU A 217 -33.38 0.10 -2.89
N LYS A 218 -32.39 -0.76 -2.76
CA LYS A 218 -32.54 -2.18 -2.44
C LYS A 218 -32.82 -2.45 -0.97
N LYS A 219 -32.74 -1.45 -0.09
CA LYS A 219 -32.77 -1.58 1.39
C LYS A 219 -31.69 -2.52 1.91
N TYR A 220 -30.53 -2.50 1.28
CA TYR A 220 -29.35 -3.28 1.63
C TYR A 220 -28.44 -2.55 2.62
N ARG A 221 -27.75 -3.33 3.45
CA ARG A 221 -26.49 -2.94 4.06
C ARG A 221 -25.34 -3.22 3.08
N LEU A 222 -24.18 -2.61 3.28
CA LEU A 222 -23.01 -2.78 2.38
C LEU A 222 -22.61 -4.25 2.20
N TRP A 223 -22.65 -5.06 3.27
CA TRP A 223 -22.30 -6.47 3.17
C TRP A 223 -23.27 -7.27 2.27
N GLN A 224 -24.53 -6.88 2.19
CA GLN A 224 -25.51 -7.52 1.30
C GLN A 224 -25.23 -7.18 -0.16
N TYR A 225 -24.75 -5.95 -0.42
CA TYR A 225 -24.26 -5.58 -1.76
C TYR A 225 -23.02 -6.39 -2.15
N VAL A 226 -22.05 -6.57 -1.24
CA VAL A 226 -20.89 -7.43 -1.46
C VAL A 226 -21.32 -8.87 -1.76
N HIS A 227 -22.25 -9.42 -0.97
CA HIS A 227 -22.77 -10.77 -1.17
C HIS A 227 -23.48 -10.94 -2.52
N GLU A 228 -24.29 -9.96 -2.94
CA GLU A 228 -24.97 -9.99 -4.23
C GLU A 228 -23.97 -10.01 -5.40
N VAL A 229 -22.86 -9.28 -5.28
CA VAL A 229 -21.89 -9.11 -6.35
C VAL A 229 -20.87 -10.26 -6.39
N GLU A 230 -20.35 -10.69 -5.25
CA GLU A 230 -19.27 -11.70 -5.16
C GLU A 230 -19.77 -13.12 -4.86
N GLY A 231 -21.00 -13.28 -4.36
CA GLY A 231 -21.55 -14.58 -3.96
C GLY A 231 -20.98 -15.12 -2.65
N GLU A 232 -21.12 -16.43 -2.43
CA GLU A 232 -20.67 -17.11 -1.20
C GLU A 232 -19.15 -17.18 -1.06
N TYR A 233 -18.43 -17.26 -2.18
CA TYR A 233 -16.96 -17.39 -2.20
C TYR A 233 -16.25 -16.31 -1.39
N ILE A 234 -16.77 -15.07 -1.39
CA ILE A 234 -16.10 -13.97 -0.69
C ILE A 234 -16.06 -14.20 0.84
N TRP A 235 -17.08 -14.85 1.40
CA TRP A 235 -17.14 -15.13 2.83
C TRP A 235 -16.10 -16.16 3.27
N GLU A 236 -15.84 -17.16 2.44
CA GLU A 236 -14.77 -18.14 2.70
C GLU A 236 -13.41 -17.44 2.69
N HIS A 237 -13.17 -16.57 1.69
CA HIS A 237 -11.96 -15.77 1.62
C HIS A 237 -11.80 -14.84 2.84
N LEU A 238 -12.84 -14.09 3.21
CA LEU A 238 -12.81 -13.18 4.35
C LEU A 238 -12.66 -13.94 5.69
N ALA A 239 -13.19 -15.15 5.80
CA ALA A 239 -12.98 -15.99 6.98
C ALA A 239 -11.50 -16.41 7.13
N GLU A 240 -10.84 -16.78 6.02
CA GLU A 240 -9.40 -17.09 6.04
C GLU A 240 -8.55 -15.85 6.30
N VAL A 241 -8.93 -14.68 5.74
CA VAL A 241 -8.32 -13.39 6.04
C VAL A 241 -8.39 -13.11 7.54
N TRP A 242 -9.58 -13.19 8.12
CA TRP A 242 -9.80 -12.97 9.56
C TRP A 242 -9.01 -13.94 10.44
N LYS A 243 -9.00 -15.22 10.07
CA LYS A 243 -8.21 -16.23 10.75
C LYS A 243 -6.71 -15.89 10.71
N THR A 244 -6.22 -15.48 9.56
CA THR A 244 -4.81 -15.07 9.40
C THR A 244 -4.47 -13.84 10.24
N MET A 245 -5.36 -12.85 10.30
CA MET A 245 -5.19 -11.67 11.16
C MET A 245 -5.08 -12.06 12.65
N LYS A 246 -5.97 -12.94 13.12
CA LYS A 246 -5.92 -13.42 14.50
C LYS A 246 -4.64 -14.18 14.79
N ASN A 247 -4.27 -15.11 13.91
CA ASN A 247 -3.04 -15.87 14.07
C ASN A 247 -1.79 -14.98 14.09
N ALA A 248 -1.76 -13.90 13.32
CA ALA A 248 -0.64 -12.95 13.35
C ALA A 248 -0.53 -12.24 14.70
N ILE A 249 -1.66 -11.91 15.34
CA ILE A 249 -1.69 -11.33 16.70
C ILE A 249 -1.21 -12.39 17.71
N GLU A 250 -1.81 -13.57 17.72
CA GLU A 250 -1.50 -14.65 18.65
C GLU A 250 -0.01 -15.03 18.59
N THR A 251 0.50 -15.26 17.38
CA THR A 251 1.92 -15.57 17.18
C THR A 251 2.82 -14.41 17.62
N GLY A 252 2.46 -13.17 17.31
CA GLY A 252 3.27 -11.99 17.64
C GLY A 252 3.31 -11.70 19.15
N ILE A 253 2.24 -12.01 19.90
CA ILE A 253 2.22 -11.91 21.37
C ILE A 253 3.13 -12.97 22.02
N GLU A 254 3.24 -14.15 21.42
CA GLU A 254 4.09 -15.21 21.95
C GLU A 254 5.57 -15.04 21.59
N ASP A 255 5.86 -14.29 20.53
CA ASP A 255 7.19 -14.15 19.96
C ASP A 255 8.04 -13.11 20.73
N GLU A 256 9.34 -13.41 20.87
CA GLU A 256 10.31 -12.58 21.59
C GLU A 256 11.59 -12.40 20.78
N GLY A 257 12.45 -11.54 21.27
CA GLY A 257 13.78 -11.30 20.71
C GLY A 257 13.87 -10.01 19.91
N THR A 258 14.74 -10.00 18.90
CA THR A 258 15.08 -8.81 18.13
C THR A 258 14.52 -8.90 16.72
N LEU A 259 14.01 -7.80 16.19
CA LEU A 259 13.59 -7.72 14.81
C LEU A 259 14.76 -7.91 13.85
N PRO A 260 14.55 -8.52 12.66
CA PRO A 260 15.58 -8.59 11.64
C PRO A 260 16.08 -7.20 11.24
N GLY A 261 17.38 -7.09 10.96
CA GLY A 261 18.03 -5.84 10.56
C GLY A 261 19.18 -5.46 11.49
N GLY A 262 19.84 -4.36 11.20
CA GLY A 262 21.03 -3.91 11.94
C GLY A 262 20.77 -2.92 13.08
N LEU A 263 19.51 -2.74 13.52
CA LEU A 263 19.13 -1.73 14.52
C LEU A 263 18.88 -2.30 15.92
N ASP A 264 18.97 -3.63 16.09
CA ASP A 264 18.74 -4.34 17.36
C ASP A 264 17.43 -3.96 18.08
N VAL A 265 16.36 -3.74 17.30
CA VAL A 265 15.04 -3.37 17.82
C VAL A 265 14.41 -4.56 18.51
N GLN A 266 14.18 -4.45 19.82
CA GLN A 266 13.53 -5.49 20.62
C GLN A 266 12.04 -5.55 20.34
N LYS A 267 11.49 -6.77 20.25
CA LYS A 267 10.04 -7.01 20.19
C LYS A 267 9.39 -6.60 21.50
N LYS A 268 8.22 -5.99 21.42
CA LYS A 268 7.52 -5.38 22.56
C LYS A 268 6.11 -5.93 22.80
N ALA A 269 5.54 -6.64 21.82
CA ALA A 269 4.15 -7.10 21.90
C ALA A 269 3.88 -7.91 23.16
N LYS A 270 4.66 -8.95 23.39
CA LYS A 270 4.56 -9.84 24.55
C LYS A 270 4.74 -9.08 25.88
N TYR A 271 5.74 -8.20 25.93
CA TYR A 271 5.98 -7.39 27.12
C TYR A 271 4.77 -6.50 27.44
N LEU A 272 4.22 -5.80 26.47
CA LEU A 272 3.03 -4.95 26.65
C LEU A 272 1.80 -5.77 27.04
N TYR A 273 1.62 -6.95 26.45
CA TYR A 273 0.48 -7.82 26.76
C TYR A 273 0.50 -8.33 28.21
N ASN A 274 1.68 -8.80 28.66
CA ASN A 274 1.85 -9.39 29.98
C ASN A 274 2.11 -8.39 31.11
N MET A 275 2.28 -7.09 30.79
CA MET A 275 2.55 -6.08 31.79
C MET A 275 1.34 -5.86 32.68
N GLU A 276 1.58 -5.84 33.98
CA GLU A 276 0.59 -5.49 35.00
C GLU A 276 1.06 -4.26 35.79
N HIS A 277 0.19 -3.28 35.94
CA HIS A 277 0.45 -2.10 36.74
C HIS A 277 -0.48 -2.04 37.93
N ILE A 278 0.07 -1.81 39.13
CA ILE A 278 -0.72 -1.58 40.34
C ILE A 278 -1.52 -0.30 40.15
N GLY A 279 -2.86 -0.40 40.25
CA GLY A 279 -3.77 0.74 40.12
C GLY A 279 -4.04 1.16 38.67
N GLU A 280 -3.73 0.32 37.68
CA GLU A 280 -4.10 0.56 36.29
C GLU A 280 -5.63 0.67 36.12
N SER A 281 -6.09 1.74 35.46
CA SER A 281 -7.50 1.85 35.11
C SER A 281 -7.87 0.86 34.00
N ALA A 282 -9.16 0.50 33.91
CA ALA A 282 -9.66 -0.37 32.85
C ALA A 282 -9.35 0.19 31.45
N GLU A 283 -9.49 1.50 31.27
CA GLU A 283 -9.21 2.20 30.01
C GLU A 283 -7.71 2.14 29.64
N THR A 284 -6.81 2.36 30.61
CA THR A 284 -5.37 2.25 30.38
C THR A 284 -4.97 0.83 30.01
N ARG A 285 -5.56 -0.16 30.66
CA ARG A 285 -5.35 -1.57 30.33
C ARG A 285 -5.81 -1.91 28.92
N GLU A 286 -7.02 -1.50 28.54
CA GLU A 286 -7.55 -1.73 27.20
C GLU A 286 -6.64 -1.08 26.13
N ASN A 287 -6.21 0.15 26.33
CA ASN A 287 -5.28 0.82 25.44
C ASN A 287 -3.95 0.07 25.31
N ARG A 288 -3.39 -0.43 26.40
CA ARG A 288 -2.17 -1.22 26.41
C ARG A 288 -2.32 -2.55 25.65
N GLU A 289 -3.45 -3.25 25.85
CA GLU A 289 -3.77 -4.48 25.13
C GLU A 289 -3.90 -4.22 23.61
N VAL A 290 -4.61 -3.17 23.22
CA VAL A 290 -4.72 -2.77 21.80
C VAL A 290 -3.34 -2.44 21.19
N CYS A 291 -2.50 -1.71 21.94
CA CYS A 291 -1.13 -1.44 21.51
C CYS A 291 -0.32 -2.74 21.35
N SER A 292 -0.46 -3.70 22.26
CA SER A 292 0.23 -4.99 22.15
C SER A 292 -0.17 -5.75 20.89
N TYR A 293 -1.45 -5.77 20.52
CA TYR A 293 -1.93 -6.38 19.28
C TYR A 293 -1.37 -5.69 18.03
N ALA A 294 -1.32 -4.36 18.05
CA ALA A 294 -0.72 -3.59 16.95
C ALA A 294 0.78 -3.90 16.78
N PHE A 295 1.52 -3.96 17.90
CA PHE A 295 2.93 -4.37 17.89
C PHE A 295 3.09 -5.81 17.43
N ALA A 296 2.25 -6.75 17.87
CA ALA A 296 2.30 -8.15 17.47
C ALA A 296 2.24 -8.30 15.95
N VAL A 297 1.26 -7.68 15.30
CA VAL A 297 1.13 -7.72 13.83
C VAL A 297 2.29 -7.02 13.15
N SER A 298 2.73 -5.86 13.65
CA SER A 298 3.86 -5.10 13.10
C SER A 298 5.17 -5.88 13.17
N GLU A 299 5.42 -6.55 14.29
CA GLU A 299 6.60 -7.37 14.54
C GLU A 299 6.58 -8.65 13.68
N GLN A 300 5.42 -9.29 13.52
CA GLN A 300 5.25 -10.39 12.59
C GLN A 300 5.49 -9.96 11.15
N ASN A 301 4.96 -8.80 10.74
CA ASN A 301 5.23 -8.23 9.43
C ASN A 301 6.74 -8.01 9.21
N ALA A 302 7.42 -7.35 10.15
CA ALA A 302 8.85 -7.05 10.05
C ALA A 302 9.72 -8.32 10.05
N SER A 303 9.28 -9.39 10.73
CA SER A 303 10.01 -10.66 10.84
C SER A 303 9.75 -11.64 9.68
N GLY A 304 8.97 -11.26 8.66
CA GLY A 304 8.62 -12.15 7.55
C GLY A 304 7.55 -13.17 7.88
N GLY A 305 6.75 -12.90 8.92
CA GLY A 305 5.59 -13.70 9.29
C GLY A 305 4.45 -13.61 8.28
N ARG A 306 3.49 -14.52 8.41
CA ARG A 306 2.29 -14.53 7.56
C ARG A 306 1.29 -13.48 8.06
N ILE A 307 0.97 -12.52 7.21
CA ILE A 307 0.10 -11.39 7.52
C ILE A 307 -0.92 -11.15 6.41
N VAL A 308 -1.85 -10.26 6.65
CA VAL A 308 -2.79 -9.76 5.63
C VAL A 308 -2.37 -8.36 5.20
N THR A 309 -2.36 -8.11 3.90
CA THR A 309 -2.14 -6.78 3.32
C THR A 309 -3.43 -6.21 2.74
N ALA A 310 -3.54 -4.87 2.67
CA ALA A 310 -4.72 -4.22 2.10
C ALA A 310 -4.38 -2.90 1.37
N PRO A 311 -3.87 -2.93 0.15
CA PRO A 311 -3.11 -3.94 -0.59
C PRO A 311 -1.62 -3.95 -0.29
N THR A 312 -1.13 -3.13 0.63
CA THR A 312 0.29 -3.02 0.99
C THR A 312 0.53 -3.48 2.43
N CYS A 313 1.80 -3.81 2.75
CA CYS A 313 2.19 -4.21 4.10
C CYS A 313 2.42 -3.02 5.05
N GLY A 314 2.56 -1.84 4.52
CA GLY A 314 2.90 -0.63 5.29
C GLY A 314 1.73 0.19 5.78
#